data_454cf4f33835411434798c1fa20348b8
#
_entry.id   454cf4f33835411434798c1fa20348b8
#
_cell.length_a   1.000
_cell.length_b   1.000
_cell.length_c   1.000
_cell.angle_alpha   90.00
_cell.angle_beta   90.00
_cell.angle_gamma   90.00
#
_symmetry.space_group_name_H-M   'P 1'
#
loop_
_entity.id
_entity.type
_entity.pdbx_description
1 polymer ?
#
loop_
_entity_poly.entity_id
_entity_poly.type
_entity_poly.pdbx_seq_one_letter_code
_entity_poly.pdbx_strand_id
1 'polypeptide(L)'
;MQVKTINQSKSLFRVLVIFFLTVNLNAQEKTTQAILQSFVESYKTDHMAHSITFGVRVGDEWWHVKSMRKQEGYAVGKKQQYTFHNFAPHNVTLHQGQPSSPTWYFHFANKEVLDKIDQKIWTTATASAKSFGTDIVGLNVRDMDNFTSGIRDDALAYEVMEHFWKKGQVEITYFKRDSALPTHGVDHVGLYTMKDKRIGWFSIGPEEAANTERGLDKGQVPNLFIVTKGAGRAELGDEIIELKPGMSVFVPPYVKHIIYNPYDEPMEGIVILFGDNIDFARGKSYMDFLEQQHGFYETYDNSIKGN
;
A
#
# COMPACT_ATOMS: atom_id res chain seq x y z
N MET A 1 35.37 63.78 8.04
CA MET A 1 35.26 62.56 8.87
C MET A 1 34.55 61.48 8.05
N GLN A 2 35.32 60.61 7.37
CA GLN A 2 34.74 59.57 6.48
C GLN A 2 34.67 58.28 7.28
N VAL A 3 33.47 57.71 7.34
CA VAL A 3 33.23 56.41 7.96
C VAL A 3 33.45 55.31 6.92
N LYS A 4 34.46 54.46 7.15
CA LYS A 4 34.67 53.22 6.35
C LYS A 4 33.68 52.15 6.76
N THR A 5 32.77 51.82 5.89
CA THR A 5 31.87 50.68 6.04
C THR A 5 32.61 49.41 5.61
N ILE A 6 32.78 48.48 6.55
CA ILE A 6 33.50 47.23 6.35
C ILE A 6 32.58 46.21 5.70
N ASN A 7 33.05 45.71 4.57
CA ASN A 7 32.38 44.69 3.75
C ASN A 7 32.57 43.28 4.36
N GLN A 8 31.80 42.91 5.41
CA GLN A 8 31.89 41.57 6.03
C GLN A 8 30.81 40.58 5.58
N SER A 9 29.84 41.00 4.74
CA SER A 9 28.70 40.13 4.43
C SER A 9 28.92 39.06 3.33
N LYS A 10 29.97 39.24 2.51
CA LYS A 10 30.23 38.34 1.37
C LYS A 10 31.00 37.06 1.72
N SER A 11 31.72 37.04 2.84
CA SER A 11 32.47 35.84 3.28
C SER A 11 31.61 34.83 4.00
N LEU A 12 30.61 35.26 4.80
CA LEU A 12 29.68 34.35 5.50
C LEU A 12 28.78 33.60 4.56
N PHE A 13 28.35 34.24 3.46
CA PHE A 13 27.44 33.58 2.48
C PHE A 13 28.14 32.48 1.68
N ARG A 14 29.42 32.61 1.40
CA ARG A 14 30.20 31.57 0.70
C ARG A 14 30.49 30.36 1.58
N VAL A 15 30.72 30.54 2.87
CA VAL A 15 30.90 29.42 3.81
C VAL A 15 29.60 28.67 4.04
N LEU A 16 28.45 29.35 4.11
CA LEU A 16 27.13 28.72 4.28
C LEU A 16 26.71 27.89 3.06
N VAL A 17 26.98 28.39 1.85
CA VAL A 17 26.67 27.66 0.61
C VAL A 17 27.54 26.41 0.43
N ILE A 18 28.83 26.47 0.86
CA ILE A 18 29.71 25.30 0.82
C ILE A 18 29.27 24.25 1.86
N PHE A 19 28.83 24.68 3.05
CA PHE A 19 28.34 23.77 4.07
C PHE A 19 27.02 23.06 3.66
N PHE A 20 26.10 23.75 2.98
CA PHE A 20 24.90 23.13 2.42
C PHE A 20 25.18 22.18 1.22
N LEU A 21 26.18 22.46 0.42
CA LEU A 21 26.60 21.59 -0.69
C LEU A 21 27.35 20.33 -0.22
N THR A 22 28.05 20.40 0.92
CA THR A 22 28.81 19.26 1.46
C THR A 22 27.93 18.31 2.28
N VAL A 23 26.81 18.76 2.83
CA VAL A 23 25.87 17.91 3.58
C VAL A 23 24.99 17.05 2.66
N ASN A 24 24.82 17.45 1.39
CA ASN A 24 24.04 16.68 0.41
C ASN A 24 24.84 15.67 -0.42
N LEU A 25 26.14 15.52 -0.20
CA LEU A 25 27.01 14.76 -1.11
C LEU A 25 27.45 13.37 -0.62
N ASN A 26 26.91 12.86 0.50
CA ASN A 26 27.32 11.55 0.99
C ASN A 26 26.20 10.71 1.64
N ALA A 27 24.98 10.77 1.14
CA ALA A 27 24.08 9.62 1.36
C ALA A 27 24.52 8.53 0.37
N GLN A 28 25.55 7.76 0.76
CA GLN A 28 25.95 6.59 -0.02
C GLN A 28 24.71 5.71 -0.22
N GLU A 29 24.35 5.48 -1.47
CA GLU A 29 23.20 4.65 -1.81
C GLU A 29 23.37 3.26 -1.19
N LYS A 30 22.43 2.87 -0.33
CA LYS A 30 22.48 1.57 0.33
C LYS A 30 22.31 0.46 -0.70
N THR A 31 23.07 -0.61 -0.53
CA THR A 31 22.85 -1.82 -1.32
C THR A 31 21.56 -2.53 -0.90
N THR A 32 20.96 -3.33 -1.81
CA THR A 32 19.82 -4.21 -1.49
C THR A 32 20.06 -5.00 -0.22
N GLN A 33 21.25 -5.61 -0.10
CA GLN A 33 21.65 -6.37 1.08
C GLN A 33 21.61 -5.53 2.37
N ALA A 34 22.17 -4.33 2.34
CA ALA A 34 22.21 -3.46 3.52
C ALA A 34 20.81 -3.06 3.98
N ILE A 35 19.90 -2.80 3.04
CA ILE A 35 18.51 -2.49 3.35
C ILE A 35 17.81 -3.70 3.97
N LEU A 36 17.87 -4.85 3.32
CA LEU A 36 17.25 -6.08 3.81
C LEU A 36 17.80 -6.48 5.18
N GLN A 37 19.12 -6.36 5.39
CA GLN A 37 19.74 -6.65 6.69
C GLN A 37 19.20 -5.75 7.80
N SER A 38 18.89 -4.48 7.49
CA SER A 38 18.32 -3.58 8.49
C SER A 38 16.90 -3.99 8.93
N PHE A 39 16.11 -4.57 8.04
CA PHE A 39 14.80 -5.14 8.39
C PHE A 39 14.95 -6.44 9.18
N VAL A 40 15.90 -7.28 8.80
CA VAL A 40 16.24 -8.50 9.57
C VAL A 40 16.60 -8.16 11.02
N GLU A 41 17.47 -7.16 11.25
CA GLU A 41 17.83 -6.74 12.62
C GLU A 41 16.61 -6.23 13.42
N SER A 42 15.73 -5.49 12.79
CA SER A 42 14.48 -5.04 13.42
C SER A 42 13.56 -6.19 13.77
N TYR A 43 13.44 -7.18 12.89
CA TYR A 43 12.52 -8.30 13.07
C TYR A 43 12.94 -9.28 14.16
N LYS A 44 14.24 -9.37 14.49
CA LYS A 44 14.76 -10.20 15.59
C LYS A 44 14.11 -9.91 16.95
N THR A 45 13.70 -8.66 17.14
CA THR A 45 13.13 -8.18 18.41
C THR A 45 11.63 -7.90 18.31
N ASP A 46 11.02 -8.13 17.16
CA ASP A 46 9.58 -7.94 16.99
C ASP A 46 8.85 -9.10 17.71
N HIS A 47 7.90 -8.73 18.58
CA HIS A 47 7.12 -9.71 19.36
C HIS A 47 6.15 -10.54 18.51
N MET A 48 5.86 -10.09 17.28
CA MET A 48 5.04 -10.78 16.28
C MET A 48 5.88 -11.52 15.25
N ALA A 49 7.19 -11.67 15.47
CA ALA A 49 8.03 -12.45 14.57
C ALA A 49 7.60 -13.93 14.52
N HIS A 50 7.51 -14.47 13.32
CA HIS A 50 7.11 -15.86 13.07
C HIS A 50 8.31 -16.75 12.75
N SER A 51 8.23 -18.04 13.13
CA SER A 51 9.16 -19.06 12.69
C SER A 51 8.81 -19.50 11.28
N ILE A 52 9.45 -18.87 10.29
CA ILE A 52 9.12 -19.02 8.87
C ILE A 52 10.35 -18.76 8.00
N THR A 53 10.35 -19.36 6.80
CA THR A 53 11.23 -18.97 5.70
C THR A 53 10.41 -18.39 4.58
N PHE A 54 10.77 -17.21 4.10
CA PHE A 54 10.12 -16.56 2.97
C PHE A 54 11.15 -15.94 2.02
N GLY A 55 10.77 -15.82 0.76
CA GLY A 55 11.60 -15.19 -0.27
C GLY A 55 11.45 -13.69 -0.32
N VAL A 56 12.47 -13.02 -0.85
CA VAL A 56 12.43 -11.61 -1.27
C VAL A 56 13.10 -11.52 -2.63
N ARG A 57 12.40 -10.99 -3.61
CA ARG A 57 12.93 -10.71 -4.94
C ARG A 57 12.91 -9.21 -5.19
N VAL A 58 14.04 -8.63 -5.57
CA VAL A 58 14.17 -7.20 -5.90
C VAL A 58 14.68 -7.09 -7.33
N GLY A 59 13.79 -6.75 -8.26
CA GLY A 59 14.08 -6.93 -9.67
C GLY A 59 14.42 -8.40 -9.96
N ASP A 60 15.64 -8.66 -10.40
CA ASP A 60 16.13 -10.04 -10.65
C ASP A 60 16.95 -10.63 -9.49
N GLU A 61 17.25 -9.83 -8.47
CA GLU A 61 18.02 -10.30 -7.31
C GLU A 61 17.12 -11.10 -6.37
N TRP A 62 17.58 -12.31 -6.02
CA TRP A 62 16.91 -13.16 -5.05
C TRP A 62 17.60 -13.16 -3.70
N TRP A 63 16.79 -13.10 -2.67
CA TRP A 63 17.14 -13.22 -1.27
C TRP A 63 16.11 -14.07 -0.55
N HIS A 64 16.47 -14.60 0.62
CA HIS A 64 15.49 -15.17 1.51
C HIS A 64 15.84 -14.90 2.98
N VAL A 65 14.79 -14.82 3.78
CA VAL A 65 14.86 -14.61 5.21
C VAL A 65 14.45 -15.92 5.88
N LYS A 66 15.30 -16.39 6.81
CA LYS A 66 14.99 -17.52 7.66
C LYS A 66 14.85 -17.01 9.09
N SER A 67 13.66 -17.13 9.66
CA SER A 67 13.34 -16.74 11.02
C SER A 67 12.98 -17.98 11.81
N MET A 68 13.67 -18.20 12.92
CA MET A 68 13.48 -19.35 13.79
C MET A 68 13.40 -18.88 15.24
N ARG A 69 12.36 -19.25 15.95
CA ARG A 69 12.28 -19.00 17.39
C ARG A 69 13.42 -19.70 18.10
N LYS A 70 14.12 -19.00 18.99
CA LYS A 70 15.09 -19.66 19.86
C LYS A 70 14.31 -20.59 20.79
N GLN A 71 14.60 -21.88 20.70
CA GLN A 71 14.09 -22.83 21.69
C GLN A 71 14.85 -22.58 23.00
N GLU A 72 14.23 -21.82 23.90
CA GLU A 72 14.63 -21.88 25.29
C GLU A 72 14.13 -23.22 25.83
N GLY A 73 15.04 -24.03 26.37
CA GLY A 73 14.69 -25.30 26.98
C GLY A 73 13.70 -25.06 28.12
N TYR A 74 12.44 -25.34 27.89
CA TYR A 74 11.45 -25.34 28.94
C TYR A 74 11.73 -26.51 29.88
N ALA A 75 12.09 -26.20 31.11
CA ALA A 75 12.04 -27.18 32.19
C ALA A 75 10.57 -27.61 32.36
N VAL A 76 10.30 -28.87 32.02
CA VAL A 76 8.99 -29.47 32.22
C VAL A 76 8.68 -29.41 33.72
N GLY A 77 7.67 -28.64 34.13
CA GLY A 77 7.19 -28.65 35.52
C GLY A 77 6.80 -27.33 36.17
N LYS A 78 6.97 -26.18 35.55
CA LYS A 78 6.46 -24.91 36.09
C LYS A 78 5.18 -24.50 35.38
N LYS A 79 4.10 -24.25 36.17
CA LYS A 79 2.87 -23.66 35.69
C LYS A 79 3.19 -22.41 34.84
N GLN A 80 2.85 -22.46 33.57
CA GLN A 80 3.00 -21.32 32.66
C GLN A 80 2.14 -20.17 33.20
N GLN A 81 2.78 -19.19 33.80
CA GLN A 81 2.20 -17.88 33.96
C GLN A 81 2.41 -17.17 32.62
N TYR A 82 1.34 -17.00 31.86
CA TYR A 82 1.34 -16.18 30.66
C TYR A 82 1.52 -14.71 31.06
N THR A 83 2.75 -14.29 31.20
CA THR A 83 3.09 -12.87 31.22
C THR A 83 3.39 -12.48 29.78
N PHE A 84 2.70 -11.45 29.29
CA PHE A 84 2.83 -10.89 27.94
C PHE A 84 4.23 -10.39 27.55
N HIS A 85 5.27 -10.69 28.32
CA HIS A 85 6.63 -10.16 28.17
C HIS A 85 7.73 -11.19 27.86
N ASN A 86 7.39 -12.45 27.66
CA ASN A 86 8.40 -13.49 27.37
C ASN A 86 8.31 -13.98 25.91
N PHE A 87 8.44 -13.03 24.97
CA PHE A 87 8.73 -13.42 23.59
C PHE A 87 10.23 -13.64 23.44
N ALA A 88 10.63 -14.91 23.32
CA ALA A 88 12.03 -15.23 23.03
C ALA A 88 12.43 -14.59 21.69
N PRO A 89 13.59 -13.90 21.62
CA PRO A 89 14.04 -13.31 20.39
C PRO A 89 14.20 -14.38 19.31
N HIS A 90 13.84 -14.04 18.07
CA HIS A 90 14.03 -14.93 16.94
C HIS A 90 15.48 -14.85 16.45
N ASN A 91 15.99 -16.00 16.01
CA ASN A 91 17.20 -16.02 15.19
C ASN A 91 16.75 -15.75 13.74
N VAL A 92 17.01 -14.56 13.24
CA VAL A 92 16.64 -14.16 11.89
C VAL A 92 17.91 -13.95 11.08
N THR A 93 17.99 -14.59 9.93
CA THR A 93 19.16 -14.53 9.04
C THR A 93 18.72 -14.21 7.62
N LEU A 94 19.54 -13.41 6.92
CA LEU A 94 19.40 -13.09 5.51
C LEU A 94 20.37 -13.93 4.70
N HIS A 95 19.89 -14.49 3.61
CA HIS A 95 20.68 -15.27 2.67
C HIS A 95 20.44 -14.79 1.26
N GLN A 96 21.49 -14.74 0.44
CA GLN A 96 21.39 -14.49 -0.98
C GLN A 96 20.90 -15.73 -1.72
N GLY A 97 20.09 -15.55 -2.75
CA GLY A 97 19.50 -16.61 -3.54
C GLY A 97 18.10 -17.03 -3.10
N GLN A 98 17.49 -17.92 -3.86
CA GLN A 98 16.18 -18.48 -3.56
C GLN A 98 16.22 -19.40 -2.32
N PRO A 99 15.12 -19.51 -1.56
CA PRO A 99 15.00 -20.52 -0.52
C PRO A 99 15.12 -21.92 -1.11
N SER A 100 15.71 -22.84 -0.35
CA SER A 100 15.89 -24.23 -0.78
C SER A 100 14.58 -25.03 -0.91
N SER A 101 13.54 -24.59 -0.22
CA SER A 101 12.21 -25.18 -0.31
C SER A 101 11.24 -24.14 -0.88
N PRO A 102 10.29 -24.54 -1.74
CA PRO A 102 9.28 -23.66 -2.27
C PRO A 102 8.49 -23.00 -1.14
N THR A 103 8.23 -21.69 -1.29
CA THR A 103 7.46 -20.87 -0.36
C THR A 103 6.90 -19.66 -1.13
N TRP A 104 6.26 -18.74 -0.45
CA TRP A 104 5.89 -17.45 -1.02
C TRP A 104 7.04 -16.43 -0.86
N TYR A 105 6.99 -15.34 -1.63
CA TYR A 105 7.99 -14.28 -1.60
C TYR A 105 7.39 -12.90 -1.85
N PHE A 106 8.04 -11.88 -1.30
CA PHE A 106 7.80 -10.49 -1.64
C PHE A 106 8.55 -10.14 -2.92
N HIS A 107 7.85 -9.66 -3.92
CA HIS A 107 8.41 -9.23 -5.18
C HIS A 107 8.38 -7.71 -5.29
N PHE A 108 9.51 -7.08 -5.13
CA PHE A 108 9.72 -5.68 -5.44
C PHE A 108 10.10 -5.56 -6.92
N ALA A 109 9.41 -4.72 -7.66
CA ALA A 109 9.66 -4.55 -9.09
C ALA A 109 11.12 -4.17 -9.41
N ASN A 110 11.70 -3.33 -8.55
CA ASN A 110 13.09 -2.91 -8.63
C ASN A 110 13.59 -2.40 -7.28
N LYS A 111 14.87 -1.99 -7.24
CA LYS A 111 15.49 -1.45 -6.04
C LYS A 111 14.88 -0.10 -5.61
N GLU A 112 14.40 0.72 -6.54
CA GLU A 112 13.80 2.03 -6.22
C GLU A 112 12.58 1.89 -5.30
N VAL A 113 11.76 0.86 -5.51
CA VAL A 113 10.61 0.57 -4.64
C VAL A 113 11.08 0.20 -3.23
N LEU A 114 12.11 -0.64 -3.12
CA LEU A 114 12.69 -1.01 -1.83
C LEU A 114 13.31 0.20 -1.13
N ASP A 115 13.99 1.09 -1.87
CA ASP A 115 14.55 2.34 -1.35
C ASP A 115 13.46 3.25 -0.78
N LYS A 116 12.33 3.40 -1.47
CA LYS A 116 11.20 4.20 -0.96
C LYS A 116 10.66 3.67 0.37
N ILE A 117 10.68 2.35 0.56
CA ILE A 117 10.27 1.74 1.83
C ILE A 117 11.34 1.94 2.91
N ASP A 118 12.62 1.76 2.60
CA ASP A 118 13.71 2.03 3.55
C ASP A 118 13.76 3.50 3.99
N GLN A 119 13.52 4.43 3.06
CA GLN A 119 13.45 5.87 3.28
C GLN A 119 12.15 6.34 3.94
N LYS A 120 11.21 5.44 4.18
CA LYS A 120 9.90 5.73 4.78
C LYS A 120 9.00 6.64 3.93
N ILE A 121 9.18 6.62 2.62
CA ILE A 121 8.29 7.32 1.68
C ILE A 121 7.04 6.48 1.45
N TRP A 122 7.19 5.15 1.37
CA TRP A 122 6.11 4.17 1.28
C TRP A 122 6.19 3.16 2.42
N THR A 123 5.08 2.48 2.70
CA THR A 123 5.06 1.23 3.45
C THR A 123 4.84 0.06 2.49
N THR A 124 5.14 -1.15 2.92
CA THR A 124 4.84 -2.34 2.11
C THR A 124 3.33 -2.54 1.93
N ALA A 125 2.53 -2.17 2.92
CA ALA A 125 1.08 -2.25 2.86
C ALA A 125 0.46 -1.31 1.81
N THR A 126 1.13 -0.22 1.47
CA THR A 126 0.63 0.80 0.52
C THR A 126 1.41 0.85 -0.78
N ALA A 127 2.56 0.20 -0.87
CA ALA A 127 3.44 0.25 -2.04
C ALA A 127 2.74 -0.22 -3.33
N SER A 128 1.92 -1.26 -3.25
CA SER A 128 1.13 -1.74 -4.38
C SER A 128 0.10 -0.70 -4.84
N ALA A 129 -0.64 -0.11 -3.90
CA ALA A 129 -1.63 0.92 -4.19
C ALA A 129 -1.01 2.21 -4.72
N LYS A 130 0.15 2.60 -4.19
CA LYS A 130 0.85 3.84 -4.58
C LYS A 130 1.63 3.75 -5.88
N SER A 131 1.93 2.55 -6.32
CA SER A 131 2.51 2.32 -7.65
C SER A 131 1.46 2.17 -8.74
N PHE A 132 0.19 2.24 -8.39
CA PHE A 132 -0.92 2.25 -9.33
C PHE A 132 -0.74 3.38 -10.37
N GLY A 133 -0.84 3.05 -11.66
CA GLY A 133 -0.66 3.99 -12.79
C GLY A 133 0.79 4.38 -13.10
N THR A 134 1.75 3.82 -12.42
CA THR A 134 3.12 3.80 -12.90
C THR A 134 3.33 2.54 -13.74
N ASP A 135 4.29 2.54 -14.64
CA ASP A 135 4.63 1.36 -15.47
C ASP A 135 5.12 0.16 -14.63
N ILE A 136 5.21 0.32 -13.32
CA ILE A 136 5.82 -0.64 -12.42
C ILE A 136 4.92 -0.89 -11.23
N VAL A 137 4.41 -2.11 -11.13
CA VAL A 137 3.77 -2.59 -9.89
C VAL A 137 4.82 -2.70 -8.80
N GLY A 138 4.74 -1.82 -7.80
CA GLY A 138 5.79 -1.67 -6.81
C GLY A 138 6.08 -2.92 -5.99
N LEU A 139 5.05 -3.56 -5.44
CA LEU A 139 5.21 -4.72 -4.57
C LEU A 139 4.06 -5.72 -4.74
N ASN A 140 4.41 -6.98 -4.89
CA ASN A 140 3.48 -8.12 -4.86
C ASN A 140 3.94 -9.19 -3.88
N VAL A 141 3.00 -9.99 -3.37
CA VAL A 141 3.29 -11.27 -2.72
C VAL A 141 2.97 -12.38 -3.71
N ARG A 142 3.94 -13.23 -4.00
CA ARG A 142 3.84 -14.29 -5.01
C ARG A 142 4.24 -15.64 -4.43
N ASP A 143 3.70 -16.71 -4.99
CA ASP A 143 4.15 -18.06 -4.72
C ASP A 143 5.33 -18.42 -5.63
N MET A 144 6.29 -19.17 -5.10
CA MET A 144 7.32 -19.80 -5.92
C MET A 144 6.71 -20.97 -6.71
N ASP A 145 7.36 -21.36 -7.80
CA ASP A 145 7.01 -22.55 -8.54
C ASP A 145 6.90 -23.77 -7.60
N ASN A 146 5.88 -24.59 -7.81
CA ASN A 146 5.57 -25.76 -6.97
C ASN A 146 5.18 -25.46 -5.51
N PHE A 147 4.79 -24.22 -5.20
CA PHE A 147 4.17 -23.86 -3.94
C PHE A 147 2.76 -23.33 -4.19
N THR A 148 1.80 -23.78 -3.39
CA THR A 148 0.44 -23.23 -3.39
C THR A 148 0.10 -22.77 -2.00
N SER A 149 -0.18 -21.50 -1.86
CA SER A 149 -0.57 -20.91 -0.58
C SER A 149 -1.90 -21.42 -0.10
N GLY A 150 -1.96 -21.75 1.19
CA GLY A 150 -3.21 -21.92 1.91
C GLY A 150 -3.62 -20.63 2.64
N ILE A 151 -4.80 -20.64 3.25
CA ILE A 151 -5.33 -19.53 4.06
C ILE A 151 -4.33 -19.12 5.16
N ARG A 152 -3.68 -20.10 5.79
CA ARG A 152 -2.67 -19.84 6.83
C ARG A 152 -1.44 -19.13 6.27
N ASP A 153 -0.96 -19.54 5.09
CA ASP A 153 0.20 -18.92 4.45
C ASP A 153 -0.11 -17.49 4.04
N ASP A 154 -1.33 -17.25 3.57
CA ASP A 154 -1.80 -15.91 3.27
C ASP A 154 -1.79 -15.00 4.50
N ALA A 155 -2.36 -15.46 5.62
CA ALA A 155 -2.38 -14.71 6.86
C ALA A 155 -0.95 -14.41 7.34
N LEU A 156 -0.04 -15.41 7.30
CA LEU A 156 1.36 -15.24 7.67
C LEU A 156 2.09 -14.23 6.76
N ALA A 157 1.81 -14.23 5.45
CA ALA A 157 2.43 -13.28 4.54
C ALA A 157 2.03 -11.83 4.86
N TYR A 158 0.77 -11.60 5.23
CA TYR A 158 0.31 -10.27 5.65
C TYR A 158 0.89 -9.86 7.00
N GLU A 159 0.96 -10.76 7.98
CA GLU A 159 1.59 -10.45 9.26
C GLU A 159 3.09 -10.16 9.10
N VAL A 160 3.80 -10.90 8.24
CA VAL A 160 5.20 -10.59 7.89
C VAL A 160 5.29 -9.25 7.15
N MET A 161 4.34 -8.93 6.27
CA MET A 161 4.30 -7.63 5.60
C MET A 161 4.22 -6.48 6.60
N GLU A 162 3.41 -6.61 7.64
CA GLU A 162 3.23 -5.57 8.65
C GLU A 162 4.40 -5.49 9.64
N HIS A 163 5.00 -6.63 10.00
CA HIS A 163 5.98 -6.70 11.08
C HIS A 163 7.43 -6.70 10.60
N PHE A 164 7.78 -7.48 9.59
CA PHE A 164 9.14 -7.54 9.06
C PHE A 164 9.55 -6.22 8.40
N TRP A 165 8.69 -5.67 7.57
CA TRP A 165 8.96 -4.43 6.85
C TRP A 165 8.69 -3.16 7.66
N LYS A 166 8.15 -3.34 8.85
CA LYS A 166 7.82 -2.22 9.73
C LYS A 166 9.06 -1.74 10.48
N LYS A 167 9.35 -0.45 10.32
CA LYS A 167 10.36 0.26 11.12
C LYS A 167 9.72 1.32 12.04
N GLY A 168 8.55 1.04 12.60
CA GLY A 168 7.82 2.02 13.41
C GLY A 168 7.40 3.26 12.61
N GLN A 169 7.07 3.07 11.36
CA GLN A 169 6.76 4.16 10.44
C GLN A 169 5.34 4.64 10.61
N VAL A 170 5.18 5.95 10.58
CA VAL A 170 3.91 6.61 10.28
C VAL A 170 4.00 7.07 8.82
N GLU A 171 3.06 6.63 8.00
CA GLU A 171 2.95 7.06 6.63
C GLU A 171 1.94 8.21 6.53
N ILE A 172 2.36 9.29 5.86
CA ILE A 172 1.50 10.43 5.56
C ILE A 172 1.38 10.54 4.04
N THR A 173 0.16 10.40 3.54
CA THR A 173 -0.15 10.54 2.12
C THR A 173 -0.96 11.81 1.91
N TYR A 174 -0.46 12.69 1.05
CA TYR A 174 -1.23 13.81 0.51
C TYR A 174 -1.87 13.37 -0.79
N PHE A 175 -3.19 13.45 -0.87
CA PHE A 175 -3.93 13.06 -2.07
C PHE A 175 -4.68 14.26 -2.66
N LYS A 176 -4.63 14.36 -3.97
CA LYS A 176 -5.25 15.42 -4.76
C LYS A 176 -5.42 14.96 -6.21
N ARG A 177 -6.25 15.63 -6.99
CA ARG A 177 -6.50 15.25 -8.39
C ARG A 177 -5.23 15.17 -9.24
N ASP A 178 -4.26 16.08 -9.07
CA ASP A 178 -3.01 16.08 -9.83
C ASP A 178 -2.13 14.82 -9.60
N SER A 179 -2.33 14.10 -8.50
CA SER A 179 -1.61 12.86 -8.16
C SER A 179 -2.49 11.62 -8.28
N ALA A 180 -3.72 11.80 -8.72
CA ALA A 180 -4.68 10.74 -8.88
C ALA A 180 -4.59 10.09 -10.26
N LEU A 181 -5.16 8.92 -10.36
CA LEU A 181 -5.25 8.15 -11.58
C LEU A 181 -6.71 7.93 -11.95
N PRO A 182 -7.06 8.10 -13.23
CA PRO A 182 -8.41 7.83 -13.67
C PRO A 182 -8.71 6.33 -13.56
N THR A 183 -9.80 6.02 -12.88
CA THR A 183 -10.28 4.65 -12.69
C THR A 183 -11.79 4.66 -12.62
N HIS A 184 -12.48 3.91 -13.48
CA HIS A 184 -13.95 3.78 -13.46
C HIS A 184 -14.71 5.11 -13.44
N GLY A 185 -14.20 6.12 -14.15
CA GLY A 185 -14.79 7.46 -14.21
C GLY A 185 -14.50 8.33 -12.99
N VAL A 186 -13.56 7.97 -12.13
CA VAL A 186 -13.11 8.78 -10.99
C VAL A 186 -11.60 8.99 -11.03
N ASP A 187 -11.15 10.11 -10.46
CA ASP A 187 -9.77 10.27 -10.05
C ASP A 187 -9.55 9.55 -8.72
N HIS A 188 -8.62 8.62 -8.67
CA HIS A 188 -8.40 7.73 -7.53
C HIS A 188 -6.96 7.77 -7.02
N VAL A 189 -6.79 7.75 -5.69
CA VAL A 189 -5.51 7.53 -5.02
C VAL A 189 -5.66 6.36 -4.06
N GLY A 190 -4.94 5.27 -4.33
CA GLY A 190 -4.88 4.13 -3.41
C GLY A 190 -4.18 4.52 -2.12
N LEU A 191 -4.85 4.34 -0.99
CA LEU A 191 -4.31 4.65 0.34
C LEU A 191 -3.81 3.41 1.05
N TYR A 192 -4.50 2.29 0.87
CA TYR A 192 -4.17 1.04 1.53
C TYR A 192 -4.75 -0.16 0.78
N THR A 193 -4.00 -1.25 0.71
CA THR A 193 -4.47 -2.49 0.08
C THR A 193 -4.01 -3.70 0.88
N MET A 194 -4.94 -4.52 1.29
CA MET A 194 -4.74 -5.85 1.90
C MET A 194 -5.64 -6.87 1.21
N LYS A 195 -5.49 -8.15 1.54
CA LYS A 195 -6.28 -9.22 0.95
C LYS A 195 -7.79 -8.96 1.03
N ASP A 196 -8.26 -8.48 2.18
CA ASP A 196 -9.67 -8.29 2.51
C ASP A 196 -10.11 -6.81 2.52
N LYS A 197 -9.22 -5.88 2.20
CA LYS A 197 -9.48 -4.44 2.28
C LYS A 197 -8.75 -3.67 1.21
N ARG A 198 -9.45 -2.70 0.63
CA ARG A 198 -8.87 -1.62 -0.17
C ARG A 198 -9.44 -0.32 0.29
N ILE A 199 -8.59 0.65 0.47
CA ILE A 199 -8.99 1.99 0.88
C ILE A 199 -8.41 2.96 -0.13
N GLY A 200 -9.25 3.82 -0.68
CA GLY A 200 -8.84 4.83 -1.63
C GLY A 200 -9.57 6.14 -1.40
N TRP A 201 -8.90 7.22 -1.71
CA TRP A 201 -9.55 8.50 -1.93
C TRP A 201 -10.04 8.55 -3.37
N PHE A 202 -11.19 9.16 -3.59
CA PHE A 202 -11.74 9.41 -4.92
C PHE A 202 -12.21 10.86 -5.08
N SER A 203 -12.17 11.31 -6.32
CA SER A 203 -12.76 12.59 -6.73
C SER A 203 -13.51 12.40 -8.04
N ILE A 204 -14.74 12.89 -8.10
CA ILE A 204 -15.59 12.91 -9.29
C ILE A 204 -15.76 14.36 -9.68
N GLY A 205 -15.25 14.72 -10.86
CA GLY A 205 -15.35 16.08 -11.38
C GLY A 205 -16.77 16.46 -11.80
N PRO A 206 -16.99 17.74 -12.14
CA PRO A 206 -18.25 18.21 -12.72
C PRO A 206 -18.64 17.39 -13.95
N GLU A 207 -19.93 17.01 -14.03
CA GLU A 207 -20.51 16.21 -15.13
C GLU A 207 -19.84 14.82 -15.34
N GLU A 208 -19.00 14.37 -14.41
CA GLU A 208 -18.39 13.04 -14.43
C GLU A 208 -19.23 12.04 -13.65
N ALA A 209 -19.12 10.76 -14.03
CA ALA A 209 -19.81 9.67 -13.35
C ALA A 209 -18.90 8.46 -13.17
N ALA A 210 -19.03 7.81 -12.02
CA ALA A 210 -18.32 6.61 -11.65
C ALA A 210 -19.13 5.35 -11.92
N ASN A 211 -18.42 4.24 -12.21
CA ASN A 211 -18.98 2.90 -12.35
C ASN A 211 -20.04 2.77 -13.46
N THR A 212 -19.84 3.53 -14.54
CA THR A 212 -20.76 3.52 -15.68
C THR A 212 -20.52 2.36 -16.63
N GLU A 213 -19.39 1.64 -16.50
CA GLU A 213 -19.12 0.46 -17.30
C GLU A 213 -19.98 -0.72 -16.81
N ARG A 214 -20.47 -1.48 -17.77
CA ARG A 214 -21.32 -2.64 -17.50
C ARG A 214 -20.60 -3.65 -16.60
N GLY A 215 -21.23 -3.99 -15.47
CA GLY A 215 -20.72 -4.93 -14.48
C GLY A 215 -19.90 -4.28 -13.37
N LEU A 216 -19.34 -3.07 -13.56
CA LEU A 216 -18.72 -2.30 -12.48
C LEU A 216 -19.76 -1.66 -11.56
N ASP A 217 -20.95 -1.41 -12.10
CA ASP A 217 -22.10 -0.91 -11.34
C ASP A 217 -22.59 -1.87 -10.24
N LYS A 218 -22.17 -3.14 -10.28
CA LYS A 218 -22.58 -4.21 -9.34
C LYS A 218 -21.37 -4.98 -8.84
N GLY A 219 -20.55 -4.32 -8.03
CA GLY A 219 -19.33 -4.93 -7.48
C GLY A 219 -19.60 -6.22 -6.69
N GLN A 220 -18.68 -7.17 -6.75
CA GLN A 220 -18.76 -8.45 -6.03
C GLN A 220 -18.47 -8.31 -4.53
N VAL A 221 -17.94 -7.18 -4.10
CA VAL A 221 -17.56 -6.91 -2.72
C VAL A 221 -18.35 -5.74 -2.16
N PRO A 222 -18.62 -5.72 -0.85
CA PRO A 222 -19.25 -4.56 -0.22
C PRO A 222 -18.37 -3.32 -0.31
N ASN A 223 -19.00 -2.20 -0.53
CA ASN A 223 -18.36 -0.89 -0.62
C ASN A 223 -18.92 0.04 0.45
N LEU A 224 -18.06 0.77 1.15
CA LEU A 224 -18.44 1.87 2.00
C LEU A 224 -17.89 3.17 1.41
N PHE A 225 -18.76 4.03 0.95
CA PHE A 225 -18.42 5.38 0.49
C PHE A 225 -18.61 6.37 1.63
N ILE A 226 -17.64 7.25 1.84
CA ILE A 226 -17.72 8.34 2.83
C ILE A 226 -17.47 9.64 2.08
N VAL A 227 -18.48 10.49 1.97
CA VAL A 227 -18.37 11.77 1.28
C VAL A 227 -17.73 12.79 2.22
N THR A 228 -16.61 13.39 1.80
CA THR A 228 -15.83 14.32 2.62
C THR A 228 -15.96 15.76 2.12
N LYS A 229 -16.22 15.97 0.81
CA LYS A 229 -16.31 17.29 0.20
C LYS A 229 -17.19 17.25 -1.04
N GLY A 230 -17.78 18.41 -1.39
CA GLY A 230 -18.67 18.53 -2.53
C GLY A 230 -19.99 17.77 -2.34
N ALA A 231 -20.75 17.66 -3.39
CA ALA A 231 -21.99 16.91 -3.42
C ALA A 231 -22.08 16.07 -4.69
N GLY A 232 -22.97 15.10 -4.72
CA GLY A 232 -23.21 14.24 -5.87
C GLY A 232 -24.57 13.59 -5.80
N ARG A 233 -24.84 12.74 -6.78
CA ARG A 233 -26.04 11.92 -6.85
C ARG A 233 -25.63 10.48 -7.05
N ALA A 234 -26.25 9.56 -6.32
CA ALA A 234 -25.97 8.12 -6.47
C ALA A 234 -27.25 7.38 -6.84
N GLU A 235 -27.15 6.51 -7.84
CA GLU A 235 -28.14 5.48 -8.14
C GLU A 235 -27.74 4.22 -7.36
N LEU A 236 -28.50 3.88 -6.33
CA LEU A 236 -28.26 2.77 -5.42
C LEU A 236 -29.43 1.78 -5.49
N GLY A 237 -29.20 0.63 -6.13
CA GLY A 237 -30.29 -0.26 -6.49
C GLY A 237 -31.28 0.45 -7.42
N ASP A 238 -32.51 0.61 -6.98
CA ASP A 238 -33.61 1.27 -7.73
C ASP A 238 -33.84 2.73 -7.27
N GLU A 239 -33.03 3.24 -6.33
CA GLU A 239 -33.22 4.56 -5.74
C GLU A 239 -32.12 5.53 -6.18
N ILE A 240 -32.47 6.80 -6.37
CA ILE A 240 -31.53 7.90 -6.60
C ILE A 240 -31.50 8.76 -5.33
N ILE A 241 -30.35 8.94 -4.74
CA ILE A 241 -30.15 9.73 -3.53
C ILE A 241 -29.13 10.84 -3.76
N GLU A 242 -29.33 11.97 -3.08
CA GLU A 242 -28.36 13.05 -3.01
C GLU A 242 -27.26 12.71 -1.98
N LEU A 243 -26.00 12.83 -2.40
CA LEU A 243 -24.83 12.63 -1.56
C LEU A 243 -24.28 13.97 -1.08
N LYS A 244 -23.96 14.08 0.20
CA LYS A 244 -23.46 15.31 0.83
C LYS A 244 -22.32 15.01 1.80
N PRO A 245 -21.41 15.96 2.08
CA PRO A 245 -20.37 15.79 3.08
C PRO A 245 -20.92 15.33 4.43
N GLY A 246 -20.24 14.38 5.06
CA GLY A 246 -20.67 13.74 6.32
C GLY A 246 -21.60 12.56 6.14
N MET A 247 -22.00 12.22 4.92
CA MET A 247 -22.74 10.99 4.64
C MET A 247 -21.79 9.82 4.44
N SER A 248 -22.21 8.66 4.92
CA SER A 248 -21.63 7.37 4.53
C SER A 248 -22.71 6.48 3.91
N VAL A 249 -22.34 5.79 2.85
CA VAL A 249 -23.23 4.89 2.12
C VAL A 249 -22.58 3.51 2.06
N PHE A 250 -23.24 2.53 2.67
CA PHE A 250 -22.85 1.14 2.55
C PHE A 250 -23.60 0.49 1.42
N VAL A 251 -22.87 -0.05 0.45
CA VAL A 251 -23.42 -0.77 -0.70
C VAL A 251 -23.08 -2.25 -0.54
N PRO A 252 -24.07 -3.12 -0.36
CA PRO A 252 -23.86 -4.57 -0.33
C PRO A 252 -23.32 -5.10 -1.68
N PRO A 253 -22.72 -6.31 -1.70
CA PRO A 253 -22.35 -6.96 -2.95
C PRO A 253 -23.52 -7.05 -3.93
N TYR A 254 -23.23 -6.90 -5.21
CA TYR A 254 -24.18 -7.02 -6.33
C TYR A 254 -25.32 -5.99 -6.37
N VAL A 255 -25.29 -4.99 -5.50
CA VAL A 255 -26.21 -3.86 -5.56
C VAL A 255 -25.65 -2.80 -6.53
N LYS A 256 -26.50 -2.34 -7.44
CA LYS A 256 -26.15 -1.26 -8.38
C LYS A 256 -25.72 -0.01 -7.63
N HIS A 257 -24.61 0.60 -8.04
CA HIS A 257 -24.08 1.82 -7.45
C HIS A 257 -23.34 2.66 -8.50
N ILE A 258 -24.04 3.56 -9.11
CA ILE A 258 -23.48 4.56 -10.02
C ILE A 258 -23.49 5.89 -9.30
N ILE A 259 -22.39 6.63 -9.34
CA ILE A 259 -22.27 7.94 -8.70
C ILE A 259 -22.00 8.98 -9.78
N TYR A 260 -22.75 10.04 -9.76
CA TYR A 260 -22.68 11.13 -10.72
C TYR A 260 -22.56 12.47 -9.97
N ASN A 261 -21.72 13.36 -10.48
CA ASN A 261 -21.59 14.72 -9.98
C ASN A 261 -22.24 15.73 -10.93
N PRO A 262 -23.48 16.18 -10.68
CA PRO A 262 -24.17 17.18 -11.50
C PRO A 262 -23.82 18.62 -11.12
N TYR A 263 -22.84 18.84 -10.24
CA TYR A 263 -22.49 20.15 -9.70
C TYR A 263 -21.16 20.65 -10.25
N ASP A 264 -20.91 21.96 -10.14
CA ASP A 264 -19.69 22.58 -10.64
C ASP A 264 -18.44 22.32 -9.81
N GLU A 265 -18.59 21.86 -8.56
CA GLU A 265 -17.49 21.54 -7.67
C GLU A 265 -17.24 20.02 -7.61
N PRO A 266 -15.98 19.56 -7.56
CA PRO A 266 -15.70 18.15 -7.43
C PRO A 266 -16.29 17.56 -6.15
N MET A 267 -16.88 16.37 -6.25
CA MET A 267 -17.23 15.55 -5.11
C MET A 267 -16.04 14.67 -4.74
N GLU A 268 -15.64 14.68 -3.46
CA GLU A 268 -14.51 13.92 -2.95
C GLU A 268 -14.92 13.03 -1.78
N GLY A 269 -14.26 11.90 -1.64
CA GLY A 269 -14.55 10.97 -0.55
C GLY A 269 -13.52 9.88 -0.37
N ILE A 270 -13.83 8.99 0.55
CA ILE A 270 -13.09 7.77 0.79
C ILE A 270 -13.97 6.59 0.41
N VAL A 271 -13.41 5.66 -0.32
CA VAL A 271 -14.03 4.36 -0.60
C VAL A 271 -13.26 3.27 0.14
N ILE A 272 -14.00 2.39 0.79
CA ILE A 272 -13.47 1.20 1.45
C ILE A 272 -14.20 0.00 0.84
N LEU A 273 -13.44 -0.86 0.17
CA LEU A 273 -13.91 -2.15 -0.31
C LEU A 273 -13.39 -3.21 0.66
N PHE A 274 -14.26 -4.09 1.12
CA PHE A 274 -13.90 -5.12 2.09
C PHE A 274 -14.73 -6.39 1.90
N GLY A 275 -14.16 -7.52 2.27
CA GLY A 275 -14.77 -8.83 2.18
C GLY A 275 -13.85 -9.88 1.56
N ASP A 276 -14.11 -11.13 1.87
CA ASP A 276 -13.30 -12.29 1.44
C ASP A 276 -13.38 -12.59 -0.06
N ASN A 277 -14.34 -11.99 -0.77
CA ASN A 277 -14.53 -12.19 -2.20
C ASN A 277 -13.62 -11.32 -3.07
N ILE A 278 -12.74 -10.53 -2.47
CA ILE A 278 -11.68 -9.85 -3.21
C ILE A 278 -10.68 -10.93 -3.59
N ASP A 279 -10.86 -11.50 -4.75
CA ASP A 279 -9.95 -12.48 -5.32
C ASP A 279 -8.66 -11.77 -5.77
N PHE A 280 -7.87 -11.36 -4.80
CA PHE A 280 -6.46 -11.16 -5.00
C PHE A 280 -5.83 -12.56 -5.04
N ALA A 281 -5.96 -13.22 -6.17
CA ALA A 281 -5.09 -14.35 -6.41
C ALA A 281 -3.67 -13.85 -6.13
N ARG A 282 -2.95 -14.54 -5.26
CA ARG A 282 -1.53 -14.25 -5.02
C ARG A 282 -0.83 -14.13 -6.38
N GLY A 283 0.02 -13.16 -6.50
CA GLY A 283 0.72 -12.89 -7.74
C GLY A 283 0.08 -11.84 -8.62
N LYS A 284 -1.11 -11.36 -8.27
CA LYS A 284 -1.73 -10.24 -8.96
C LYS A 284 -1.65 -8.99 -8.10
N SER A 285 -1.24 -7.90 -8.71
CA SER A 285 -1.35 -6.59 -8.12
C SER A 285 -2.77 -6.07 -8.19
N TYR A 286 -3.04 -4.97 -7.48
CA TYR A 286 -4.28 -4.22 -7.70
C TYR A 286 -4.41 -3.74 -9.15
N MET A 287 -3.30 -3.47 -9.84
CA MET A 287 -3.29 -3.16 -11.27
C MET A 287 -3.73 -4.34 -12.11
N ASP A 288 -3.14 -5.52 -11.91
CA ASP A 288 -3.55 -6.74 -12.64
C ASP A 288 -5.04 -7.02 -12.45
N PHE A 289 -5.57 -6.74 -11.27
CA PHE A 289 -6.99 -6.85 -10.98
C PHE A 289 -7.81 -5.85 -11.80
N LEU A 290 -7.43 -4.58 -11.83
CA LEU A 290 -8.15 -3.55 -12.57
C LEU A 290 -8.06 -3.79 -14.09
N GLU A 291 -6.90 -4.14 -14.61
CA GLU A 291 -6.72 -4.47 -16.03
C GLU A 291 -7.60 -5.64 -16.45
N GLN A 292 -7.71 -6.66 -15.60
CA GLN A 292 -8.62 -7.76 -15.85
C GLN A 292 -10.09 -7.35 -15.85
N GLN A 293 -10.47 -6.42 -14.96
CA GLN A 293 -11.83 -5.90 -14.91
C GLN A 293 -12.15 -5.12 -16.19
N HIS A 294 -11.26 -4.24 -16.64
CA HIS A 294 -11.47 -3.45 -17.85
C HIS A 294 -11.70 -4.28 -19.12
N GLY A 295 -11.08 -5.46 -19.23
CA GLY A 295 -11.27 -6.36 -20.35
C GLY A 295 -12.64 -7.05 -20.41
N PHE A 296 -13.43 -7.02 -19.34
CA PHE A 296 -14.70 -7.74 -19.23
C PHE A 296 -15.95 -6.85 -19.31
N TYR A 297 -15.81 -5.54 -19.22
CA TYR A 297 -16.95 -4.64 -19.08
C TYR A 297 -17.09 -3.71 -20.27
N GLU A 298 -18.28 -3.70 -20.83
CA GLU A 298 -18.68 -2.75 -21.88
C GLU A 298 -19.20 -1.47 -21.22
N THR A 299 -18.82 -0.31 -21.77
CA THR A 299 -19.41 0.95 -21.37
C THR A 299 -20.88 0.98 -21.79
N TYR A 300 -21.77 1.39 -20.93
CA TYR A 300 -23.19 1.52 -21.22
C TYR A 300 -23.70 2.91 -20.88
N ASP A 301 -24.85 3.24 -21.44
CA ASP A 301 -25.47 4.55 -21.22
C ASP A 301 -25.86 4.72 -19.73
N ASN A 302 -25.51 5.86 -19.19
CA ASN A 302 -25.74 6.16 -17.79
C ASN A 302 -27.01 7.00 -17.61
N SER A 303 -28.11 6.35 -17.28
CA SER A 303 -29.41 6.98 -17.09
C SER A 303 -29.45 8.01 -15.95
N ILE A 304 -28.49 7.95 -15.02
CA ILE A 304 -28.43 8.93 -13.91
C ILE A 304 -28.10 10.34 -14.39
N LYS A 305 -27.47 10.49 -15.54
CA LYS A 305 -27.19 11.78 -16.16
C LYS A 305 -28.42 12.45 -16.79
N GLY A 306 -29.41 11.65 -17.13
CA GLY A 306 -30.63 12.11 -17.79
C GLY A 306 -31.65 12.62 -16.76
N ASN A 307 -32.05 13.86 -16.88
CA ASN A 307 -33.18 14.66 -16.34
C ASN A 307 -32.76 15.71 -15.33
#